data_af77c6c707c4a4af61a545ad64ac743a
#
_entry.id   af77c6c707c4a4af61a545ad64ac743a
#
_cell.length_a   1.000
_cell.length_b   1.000
_cell.length_c   1.000
_cell.angle_alpha   90.00
_cell.angle_beta   90.00
_cell.angle_gamma   90.00
#
_symmetry.space_group_name_H-M   'P 1'
#
loop_
_entity.id
_entity.type
_entity.pdbx_description
1 polymer ?
#
loop_
_entity_poly.entity_id
_entity_poly.type
_entity_poly.pdbx_seq_one_letter_code
_entity_poly.pdbx_strand_id
1 'polypeptide(L)'
;MREGLRSAFAGYRPHNIREPVGQLVKSMISSRTKDEVSLRAYQNLTKRYRRWSDLAKASVAEIERSISSVTYANDKASYVRDALGLIARDHPDFDLSFLRELSVPEALAWLQALPGVGRKVAASTLNFSTLAMPAFVVDTHVLRVLIRFGVVGARADIEAANEAVMAAVPHWTAFELSEFHVLTKRLGQLSCRFDDPSCSECPLKTHCRFAGSAAMARTAACPPDFRTAR
;
A
#
# COMPACT_ATOMS: atom_id res chain seq x y z
N MET A 1 -12.44 7.77 -14.24
CA MET A 1 -12.16 7.70 -12.77
C MET A 1 -11.02 8.61 -12.36
N ARG A 2 -9.80 8.45 -12.90
CA ARG A 2 -8.62 9.27 -12.51
C ARG A 2 -8.88 10.78 -12.66
N GLU A 3 -9.43 11.24 -13.76
CA GLU A 3 -9.73 12.66 -13.99
C GLU A 3 -10.71 13.23 -12.95
N GLY A 4 -11.78 12.51 -12.63
CA GLY A 4 -12.72 12.92 -11.59
C GLY A 4 -12.06 13.01 -10.21
N LEU A 5 -11.11 12.10 -9.91
CA LEU A 5 -10.33 12.17 -8.68
C LEU A 5 -9.37 13.36 -8.67
N ARG A 6 -8.70 13.65 -9.78
CA ARG A 6 -7.79 14.81 -9.91
C ARG A 6 -8.55 16.13 -9.77
N SER A 7 -9.74 16.22 -10.34
CA SER A 7 -10.60 17.40 -10.21
C SER A 7 -11.03 17.63 -8.75
N ALA A 8 -11.35 16.55 -8.02
CA ALA A 8 -11.84 16.64 -6.65
C ALA A 8 -10.72 16.84 -5.60
N PHE A 9 -9.55 16.27 -5.87
CA PHE A 9 -8.41 16.25 -4.95
C PHE A 9 -7.17 16.87 -5.60
N ALA A 10 -7.26 18.13 -6.00
CA ALA A 10 -6.15 18.84 -6.62
C ALA A 10 -4.87 18.77 -5.77
N GLY A 11 -3.73 18.68 -6.43
CA GLY A 11 -2.44 18.90 -5.80
C GLY A 11 -1.71 17.68 -5.24
N TYR A 12 -1.98 16.43 -5.76
CA TYR A 12 -1.07 15.33 -5.47
C TYR A 12 0.35 15.66 -5.96
N ARG A 13 1.29 15.61 -5.05
CA ARG A 13 2.73 15.65 -5.35
C ARG A 13 3.41 14.55 -4.54
N PRO A 14 4.22 13.70 -5.17
CA PRO A 14 5.06 12.77 -4.42
C PRO A 14 6.01 13.57 -3.54
N HIS A 15 6.05 13.24 -2.27
CA HIS A 15 6.95 13.83 -1.31
C HIS A 15 7.52 12.73 -0.42
N ASN A 16 8.71 12.96 0.11
CA ASN A 16 9.42 11.99 0.95
C ASN A 16 9.67 10.63 0.24
N ILE A 17 10.10 10.68 -1.02
CA ILE A 17 10.52 9.48 -1.75
C ILE A 17 11.72 8.87 -1.01
N ARG A 18 11.61 7.58 -0.69
CA ARG A 18 12.62 6.83 0.07
C ARG A 18 13.41 5.93 -0.86
N GLU A 19 14.58 5.53 -0.40
CA GLU A 19 15.27 4.39 -0.97
C GLU A 19 14.43 3.11 -0.84
N PRO A 20 14.68 2.08 -1.66
CA PRO A 20 13.85 0.87 -1.71
C PRO A 20 13.69 0.19 -0.34
N VAL A 21 14.79 -0.03 0.39
CA VAL A 21 14.73 -0.64 1.73
C VAL A 21 13.97 0.23 2.72
N GLY A 22 14.14 1.54 2.66
CA GLY A 22 13.38 2.47 3.49
C GLY A 22 11.89 2.42 3.22
N GLN A 23 11.50 2.32 1.95
CA GLN A 23 10.09 2.19 1.57
C GLN A 23 9.53 0.81 1.95
N LEU A 24 10.31 -0.26 1.81
CA LEU A 24 9.97 -1.61 2.24
C LEU A 24 9.62 -1.63 3.73
N VAL A 25 10.54 -1.20 4.59
CA VAL A 25 10.36 -1.14 6.04
C VAL A 25 9.15 -0.26 6.41
N LYS A 26 9.02 0.94 5.80
CA LYS A 26 7.86 1.82 6.02
C LYS A 26 6.54 1.13 5.68
N SER A 27 6.50 0.37 4.58
CA SER A 27 5.30 -0.31 4.12
C SER A 27 4.94 -1.51 4.98
N MET A 28 5.94 -2.27 5.48
CA MET A 28 5.75 -3.40 6.40
C MET A 28 5.10 -2.94 7.71
N ILE A 29 5.61 -1.87 8.34
CA ILE A 29 5.07 -1.38 9.62
C ILE A 29 3.72 -0.65 9.48
N SER A 30 3.30 -0.29 8.25
CA SER A 30 2.09 0.51 8.03
C SER A 30 0.80 -0.29 7.97
N SER A 31 0.85 -1.61 7.75
CA SER A 31 -0.36 -2.41 7.59
C SER A 31 -1.26 -2.32 8.84
N ARG A 32 -2.58 -2.15 8.63
CA ARG A 32 -3.58 -2.03 9.72
C ARG A 32 -3.25 -0.95 10.77
N THR A 33 -2.45 0.05 10.41
CA THR A 33 -2.06 1.16 11.29
C THR A 33 -2.36 2.48 10.60
N LYS A 34 -2.84 3.47 11.34
CA LYS A 34 -3.10 4.82 10.82
C LYS A 34 -1.82 5.42 10.23
N ASP A 35 -1.94 6.12 9.11
CA ASP A 35 -0.78 6.64 8.37
C ASP A 35 0.16 7.49 9.23
N GLU A 36 -0.40 8.39 10.05
CA GLU A 36 0.36 9.26 10.95
C GLU A 36 1.12 8.48 12.03
N VAL A 37 0.48 7.45 12.60
CA VAL A 37 1.09 6.60 13.62
C VAL A 37 2.26 5.82 13.02
N SER A 38 2.05 5.21 11.85
CA SER A 38 3.10 4.45 11.18
C SER A 38 4.23 5.34 10.66
N LEU A 39 3.95 6.61 10.31
CA LEU A 39 4.98 7.57 9.93
C LEU A 39 5.86 7.93 11.12
N ARG A 40 5.27 8.23 12.27
CA ARG A 40 6.02 8.50 13.51
C ARG A 40 6.85 7.30 13.95
N ALA A 41 6.28 6.10 13.91
CA ALA A 41 7.00 4.86 14.21
C ALA A 41 8.21 4.66 13.30
N TYR A 42 8.05 4.89 11.99
CA TYR A 42 9.16 4.83 11.04
C TYR A 42 10.25 5.88 11.34
N GLN A 43 9.86 7.10 11.64
CA GLN A 43 10.80 8.16 12.02
C GLN A 43 11.59 7.81 13.29
N ASN A 44 10.92 7.27 14.31
CA ASN A 44 11.58 6.78 15.53
C ASN A 44 12.57 5.67 15.21
N LEU A 45 12.17 4.69 14.38
CA LEU A 45 13.00 3.58 13.97
C LEU A 45 14.27 4.07 13.26
N THR A 46 14.12 4.95 12.26
CA THR A 46 15.26 5.46 11.48
C THR A 46 16.11 6.49 12.23
N LYS A 47 15.57 7.14 13.25
CA LYS A 47 16.35 7.97 14.17
C LYS A 47 17.25 7.11 15.06
N ARG A 48 16.76 5.95 15.51
CA ARG A 48 17.50 5.02 16.36
C ARG A 48 18.55 4.23 15.58
N TYR A 49 18.18 3.72 14.41
CA TYR A 49 19.03 2.92 13.53
C TYR A 49 19.36 3.70 12.27
N ARG A 50 20.58 4.25 12.24
CA ARG A 50 21.03 5.08 11.11
C ARG A 50 21.39 4.28 9.87
N ARG A 51 21.74 3.01 10.03
CA ARG A 51 22.06 2.08 8.94
C ARG A 51 21.14 0.87 9.00
N TRP A 52 20.74 0.37 7.85
CA TRP A 52 19.92 -0.84 7.75
C TRP A 52 20.64 -2.06 8.32
N SER A 53 21.97 -2.12 8.22
CA SER A 53 22.79 -3.16 8.84
C SER A 53 22.70 -3.18 10.37
N ASP A 54 22.50 -2.05 11.02
CA ASP A 54 22.31 -1.99 12.46
C ASP A 54 20.90 -2.47 12.85
N LEU A 55 19.89 -2.11 12.06
CA LEU A 55 18.52 -2.58 12.25
C LEU A 55 18.40 -4.09 12.01
N ALA A 56 19.07 -4.63 11.01
CA ALA A 56 19.08 -6.07 10.70
C ALA A 56 19.69 -6.92 11.83
N LYS A 57 20.62 -6.35 12.63
CA LYS A 57 21.25 -7.00 13.78
C LYS A 57 20.51 -6.79 15.10
N ALA A 58 19.54 -5.89 15.13
CA ALA A 58 18.78 -5.61 16.34
C ALA A 58 17.89 -6.79 16.73
N SER A 59 17.67 -6.99 18.03
CA SER A 59 16.71 -7.97 18.51
C SER A 59 15.27 -7.57 18.19
N VAL A 60 14.38 -8.55 18.06
CA VAL A 60 12.93 -8.29 17.84
C VAL A 60 12.40 -7.35 18.90
N ALA A 61 12.76 -7.56 20.18
CA ALA A 61 12.31 -6.72 21.29
C ALA A 61 12.77 -5.25 21.18
N GLU A 62 13.95 -4.99 20.63
CA GLU A 62 14.44 -3.62 20.39
C GLU A 62 13.72 -2.94 19.26
N ILE A 63 13.45 -3.67 18.16
CA ILE A 63 12.68 -3.17 17.04
C ILE A 63 11.24 -2.89 17.49
N GLU A 64 10.61 -3.84 18.18
CA GLU A 64 9.25 -3.73 18.71
C GLU A 64 9.09 -2.48 19.58
N ARG A 65 10.02 -2.24 20.53
CA ARG A 65 10.00 -1.01 21.34
C ARG A 65 10.02 0.26 20.51
N SER A 66 10.74 0.26 19.39
CA SER A 66 10.85 1.42 18.50
C SER A 66 9.58 1.67 17.68
N ILE A 67 8.77 0.64 17.47
CA ILE A 67 7.51 0.69 16.70
C ILE A 67 6.29 0.32 17.55
N SER A 68 6.36 0.38 18.87
CA SER A 68 5.33 -0.09 19.82
C SER A 68 3.95 0.53 19.60
N SER A 69 3.88 1.70 18.96
CA SER A 69 2.62 2.39 18.65
C SER A 69 1.85 1.79 17.46
N VAL A 70 2.48 0.93 16.64
CA VAL A 70 1.78 0.32 15.50
C VAL A 70 1.05 -0.95 15.91
N THR A 71 -0.02 -1.25 15.21
CA THR A 71 -0.78 -2.49 15.40
C THR A 71 0.10 -3.70 15.07
N TYR A 72 0.07 -4.75 15.90
CA TYR A 72 0.88 -5.97 15.75
C TYR A 72 2.39 -5.68 15.70
N ALA A 73 2.89 -4.86 16.64
CA ALA A 73 4.27 -4.40 16.67
C ALA A 73 5.27 -5.56 16.76
N ASN A 74 4.98 -6.61 17.55
CA ASN A 74 5.84 -7.78 17.70
C ASN A 74 6.03 -8.54 16.39
N ASP A 75 4.93 -8.91 15.71
CA ASP A 75 4.99 -9.64 14.44
C ASP A 75 5.73 -8.82 13.39
N LYS A 76 5.44 -7.51 13.31
CA LYS A 76 6.11 -6.60 12.38
C LYS A 76 7.60 -6.45 12.67
N ALA A 77 7.98 -6.42 13.93
CA ALA A 77 9.39 -6.37 14.33
C ALA A 77 10.14 -7.63 13.89
N SER A 78 9.52 -8.80 14.06
CA SER A 78 10.08 -10.08 13.58
C SER A 78 10.23 -10.06 12.06
N TYR A 79 9.17 -9.72 11.33
CA TYR A 79 9.22 -9.67 9.87
C TYR A 79 10.24 -8.66 9.33
N VAL A 80 10.34 -7.49 9.93
CA VAL A 80 11.34 -6.48 9.52
C VAL A 80 12.76 -7.01 9.73
N ARG A 81 13.06 -7.60 10.90
CA ARG A 81 14.36 -8.19 11.17
C ARG A 81 14.70 -9.30 10.19
N ASP A 82 13.77 -10.22 9.97
CA ASP A 82 13.99 -11.40 9.13
C ASP A 82 14.15 -11.02 7.65
N ALA A 83 13.33 -10.08 7.15
CA ALA A 83 13.46 -9.55 5.79
C ALA A 83 14.81 -8.84 5.59
N LEU A 84 15.21 -7.97 6.53
CA LEU A 84 16.49 -7.29 6.45
C LEU A 84 17.67 -8.25 6.61
N GLY A 85 17.53 -9.32 7.40
CA GLY A 85 18.53 -10.38 7.52
C GLY A 85 18.77 -11.11 6.21
N LEU A 86 17.70 -11.42 5.45
CA LEU A 86 17.82 -12.02 4.12
C LEU A 86 18.44 -11.05 3.11
N ILE A 87 18.03 -9.79 3.12
CA ILE A 87 18.64 -8.76 2.28
C ILE A 87 20.14 -8.61 2.59
N ALA A 88 20.51 -8.54 3.86
CA ALA A 88 21.91 -8.38 4.27
C ALA A 88 22.82 -9.53 3.82
N ARG A 89 22.28 -10.75 3.69
CA ARG A 89 23.02 -11.93 3.24
C ARG A 89 23.40 -11.81 1.76
N ASP A 90 22.46 -11.38 0.92
CA ASP A 90 22.61 -11.39 -0.52
C ASP A 90 23.01 -9.99 -1.07
N HIS A 91 22.64 -8.92 -0.34
CA HIS A 91 22.92 -7.51 -0.64
C HIS A 91 23.38 -6.79 0.64
N PRO A 92 24.65 -6.97 1.07
CA PRO A 92 25.17 -6.45 2.35
C PRO A 92 25.25 -4.92 2.41
N ASP A 93 25.22 -4.25 1.28
CA ASP A 93 25.10 -2.79 1.12
C ASP A 93 23.65 -2.28 1.22
N PHE A 94 22.66 -3.18 1.25
CA PHE A 94 21.24 -2.86 1.22
C PHE A 94 20.80 -2.09 -0.04
N ASP A 95 21.54 -2.18 -1.13
CA ASP A 95 21.13 -1.64 -2.41
C ASP A 95 20.22 -2.64 -3.15
N LEU A 96 19.00 -2.21 -3.42
CA LEU A 96 18.02 -2.97 -4.19
C LEU A 96 17.78 -2.35 -5.58
N SER A 97 18.71 -1.55 -6.09
CA SER A 97 18.57 -0.91 -7.41
C SER A 97 18.49 -1.90 -8.56
N PHE A 98 19.07 -3.10 -8.40
CA PHE A 98 18.99 -4.20 -9.38
C PHE A 98 17.54 -4.60 -9.72
N LEU A 99 16.58 -4.32 -8.85
CA LEU A 99 15.16 -4.59 -9.12
C LEU A 99 14.64 -3.83 -10.36
N ARG A 100 15.31 -2.74 -10.77
CA ARG A 100 14.97 -2.02 -12.01
C ARG A 100 15.30 -2.79 -13.28
N GLU A 101 16.21 -3.74 -13.19
CA GLU A 101 16.63 -4.57 -14.32
C GLU A 101 15.67 -5.74 -14.55
N LEU A 102 14.79 -6.00 -13.57
CA LEU A 102 13.77 -7.03 -13.63
C LEU A 102 12.47 -6.46 -14.21
N SER A 103 11.67 -7.33 -14.82
CA SER A 103 10.28 -7.00 -15.09
C SER A 103 9.50 -6.76 -13.79
N VAL A 104 8.41 -5.98 -13.85
CA VAL A 104 7.58 -5.73 -12.66
C VAL A 104 7.10 -7.02 -11.98
N PRO A 105 6.63 -8.05 -12.70
CA PRO A 105 6.27 -9.33 -12.08
C PRO A 105 7.43 -10.02 -11.35
N GLU A 106 8.62 -10.05 -11.94
CA GLU A 106 9.82 -10.65 -11.33
C GLU A 106 10.25 -9.88 -10.08
N ALA A 107 10.29 -8.55 -10.15
CA ALA A 107 10.61 -7.70 -9.00
C ALA A 107 9.58 -7.84 -7.85
N LEU A 108 8.28 -7.98 -8.19
CA LEU A 108 7.24 -8.27 -7.21
C LEU A 108 7.45 -9.64 -6.56
N ALA A 109 7.74 -10.67 -7.36
CA ALA A 109 7.99 -12.03 -6.86
C ALA A 109 9.21 -12.06 -5.92
N TRP A 110 10.29 -11.39 -6.28
CA TRP A 110 11.48 -11.29 -5.45
C TRP A 110 11.17 -10.65 -4.09
N LEU A 111 10.46 -9.52 -4.08
CA LEU A 111 10.07 -8.86 -2.84
C LEU A 111 9.10 -9.69 -2.00
N GLN A 112 8.17 -10.40 -2.63
CA GLN A 112 7.19 -11.25 -1.94
C GLN A 112 7.81 -12.52 -1.33
N ALA A 113 9.01 -12.91 -1.73
CA ALA A 113 9.77 -13.98 -1.09
C ALA A 113 10.31 -13.57 0.29
N LEU A 114 10.35 -12.28 0.62
CA LEU A 114 10.78 -11.79 1.91
C LEU A 114 9.68 -11.99 2.98
N PRO A 115 10.05 -12.38 4.21
CA PRO A 115 9.11 -12.55 5.32
C PRO A 115 8.25 -11.30 5.56
N GLY A 116 6.94 -11.48 5.69
CA GLY A 116 5.99 -10.39 5.96
C GLY A 116 5.74 -9.42 4.80
N VAL A 117 6.24 -9.75 3.59
CA VAL A 117 6.07 -8.93 2.39
C VAL A 117 5.00 -9.55 1.48
N GLY A 118 3.78 -9.04 1.57
CA GLY A 118 2.71 -9.37 0.63
C GLY A 118 2.66 -8.41 -0.57
N ARG A 119 1.74 -8.66 -1.51
CA ARG A 119 1.58 -7.90 -2.77
C ARG A 119 1.57 -6.38 -2.56
N LYS A 120 0.80 -5.88 -1.58
CA LYS A 120 0.70 -4.44 -1.28
C LYS A 120 2.04 -3.84 -0.88
N VAL A 121 2.81 -4.53 -0.04
CA VAL A 121 4.12 -4.05 0.44
C VAL A 121 5.12 -4.07 -0.72
N ALA A 122 5.17 -5.15 -1.49
CA ALA A 122 6.03 -5.28 -2.67
C ALA A 122 5.75 -4.17 -3.70
N ALA A 123 4.49 -4.01 -4.12
CA ALA A 123 4.10 -2.96 -5.07
C ALA A 123 4.42 -1.55 -4.55
N SER A 124 4.22 -1.31 -3.24
CA SER A 124 4.57 -0.03 -2.61
C SER A 124 6.08 0.23 -2.62
N THR A 125 6.89 -0.81 -2.44
CA THR A 125 8.35 -0.70 -2.51
C THR A 125 8.80 -0.35 -3.92
N LEU A 126 8.26 -0.99 -4.94
CA LEU A 126 8.59 -0.70 -6.34
C LEU A 126 8.15 0.71 -6.77
N ASN A 127 6.92 1.09 -6.43
CA ASN A 127 6.33 2.33 -6.97
C ASN A 127 6.72 3.58 -6.18
N PHE A 128 6.66 3.54 -4.83
CA PHE A 128 6.85 4.72 -3.99
C PHE A 128 8.29 4.95 -3.52
N SER A 129 9.23 4.15 -3.99
CA SER A 129 10.65 4.37 -3.74
C SER A 129 11.34 5.05 -4.91
N THR A 130 12.63 5.27 -4.75
CA THR A 130 13.50 5.76 -5.84
C THR A 130 13.56 4.79 -7.03
N LEU A 131 13.07 3.54 -6.91
CA LEU A 131 12.94 2.62 -8.05
C LEU A 131 11.96 3.16 -9.10
N ALA A 132 10.88 3.80 -8.69
CA ALA A 132 9.85 4.38 -9.56
C ALA A 132 9.36 3.40 -10.64
N MET A 133 9.18 2.13 -10.28
CA MET A 133 8.66 1.09 -11.18
C MET A 133 7.13 1.13 -11.24
N PRO A 134 6.52 0.88 -12.41
CA PRO A 134 5.07 0.99 -12.60
C PRO A 134 4.33 -0.22 -12.00
N ALA A 135 4.27 -0.30 -10.68
CA ALA A 135 3.52 -1.29 -9.92
C ALA A 135 2.36 -0.62 -9.19
N PHE A 136 1.11 -0.98 -9.50
CA PHE A 136 -0.05 -0.39 -8.85
C PHE A 136 -0.19 -0.89 -7.41
N VAL A 137 -0.42 0.01 -6.49
CA VAL A 137 -0.60 -0.34 -5.07
C VAL A 137 -2.08 -0.42 -4.74
N VAL A 138 -2.52 -1.56 -4.23
CA VAL A 138 -3.90 -1.76 -3.74
C VAL A 138 -3.86 -1.97 -2.23
N ASP A 139 -4.53 -1.10 -1.48
CA ASP A 139 -4.82 -1.30 -0.07
C ASP A 139 -6.33 -1.53 0.13
N THR A 140 -6.77 -1.75 1.35
CA THR A 140 -8.19 -2.02 1.66
C THR A 140 -9.12 -0.86 1.28
N HIS A 141 -8.64 0.39 1.33
CA HIS A 141 -9.43 1.54 0.88
C HIS A 141 -9.56 1.56 -0.63
N VAL A 142 -8.46 1.35 -1.34
CA VAL A 142 -8.42 1.28 -2.81
C VAL A 142 -9.27 0.13 -3.32
N LEU A 143 -9.10 -1.07 -2.76
CA LEU A 143 -9.87 -2.26 -3.14
C LEU A 143 -11.38 -1.99 -3.02
N ARG A 144 -11.82 -1.49 -1.87
CA ARG A 144 -13.24 -1.14 -1.64
C ARG A 144 -13.78 -0.16 -2.68
N VAL A 145 -13.01 0.88 -2.98
CA VAL A 145 -13.41 1.87 -3.99
C VAL A 145 -13.51 1.24 -5.37
N LEU A 146 -12.53 0.44 -5.78
CA LEU A 146 -12.52 -0.25 -7.08
C LEU A 146 -13.71 -1.21 -7.23
N ILE A 147 -14.03 -1.97 -6.18
CA ILE A 147 -15.20 -2.85 -6.15
C ILE A 147 -16.49 -2.03 -6.27
N ARG A 148 -16.68 -1.00 -5.44
CA ARG A 148 -17.89 -0.19 -5.44
C ARG A 148 -18.06 0.61 -6.73
N PHE A 149 -16.98 1.11 -7.30
CA PHE A 149 -17.03 1.79 -8.58
C PHE A 149 -17.36 0.84 -9.74
N GLY A 150 -16.99 -0.44 -9.61
CA GLY A 150 -17.25 -1.49 -10.60
C GLY A 150 -16.08 -1.76 -11.53
N VAL A 151 -14.86 -1.39 -11.15
CA VAL A 151 -13.64 -1.79 -11.87
C VAL A 151 -13.39 -3.28 -11.74
N VAL A 152 -13.65 -3.84 -10.56
CA VAL A 152 -13.51 -5.27 -10.27
C VAL A 152 -14.77 -5.81 -9.61
N GLY A 153 -14.94 -7.14 -9.64
CA GLY A 153 -16.07 -7.83 -9.04
C GLY A 153 -16.05 -7.80 -7.51
N ALA A 154 -17.21 -8.06 -6.88
CA ALA A 154 -17.39 -7.98 -5.42
C ALA A 154 -16.50 -8.95 -4.63
N ARG A 155 -16.02 -10.02 -5.24
CA ARG A 155 -15.15 -11.04 -4.61
C ARG A 155 -13.67 -10.88 -4.97
N ALA A 156 -13.32 -9.79 -5.66
CA ALA A 156 -11.92 -9.52 -6.00
C ALA A 156 -11.10 -9.25 -4.72
N ASP A 157 -9.93 -9.82 -4.68
CA ASP A 157 -8.91 -9.52 -3.67
C ASP A 157 -7.93 -8.44 -4.16
N ILE A 158 -6.89 -8.19 -3.38
CA ILE A 158 -5.85 -7.20 -3.68
C ILE A 158 -5.12 -7.55 -4.97
N GLU A 159 -4.85 -8.83 -5.20
CA GLU A 159 -4.08 -9.29 -6.35
C GLU A 159 -4.90 -9.14 -7.64
N ALA A 160 -6.12 -9.66 -7.66
CA ALA A 160 -7.04 -9.50 -8.79
C ALA A 160 -7.33 -8.02 -9.12
N ALA A 161 -7.44 -7.17 -8.11
CA ALA A 161 -7.63 -5.73 -8.33
C ALA A 161 -6.37 -5.04 -8.89
N ASN A 162 -5.18 -5.45 -8.44
CA ASN A 162 -3.91 -4.98 -9.00
C ASN A 162 -3.80 -5.36 -10.49
N GLU A 163 -4.02 -6.63 -10.82
CA GLU A 163 -3.95 -7.15 -12.19
C GLU A 163 -4.95 -6.47 -13.12
N ALA A 164 -6.20 -6.31 -12.68
CA ALA A 164 -7.24 -5.66 -13.47
C ALA A 164 -6.89 -4.20 -13.80
N VAL A 165 -6.35 -3.45 -12.83
CA VAL A 165 -5.92 -2.07 -13.08
C VAL A 165 -4.72 -2.04 -14.01
N MET A 166 -3.69 -2.88 -13.77
CA MET A 166 -2.50 -2.91 -14.62
C MET A 166 -2.81 -3.28 -16.06
N ALA A 167 -3.74 -4.23 -16.27
CA ALA A 167 -4.21 -4.60 -17.60
C ALA A 167 -5.00 -3.47 -18.29
N ALA A 168 -5.76 -2.68 -17.53
CA ALA A 168 -6.55 -1.58 -18.08
C ALA A 168 -5.71 -0.35 -18.44
N VAL A 169 -4.54 -0.17 -17.83
CA VAL A 169 -3.67 1.00 -18.03
C VAL A 169 -2.19 0.62 -18.19
N PRO A 170 -1.85 -0.24 -19.18
CA PRO A 170 -0.51 -0.82 -19.31
C PRO A 170 0.59 0.21 -19.58
N HIS A 171 0.23 1.42 -20.01
CA HIS A 171 1.17 2.48 -20.36
C HIS A 171 1.33 3.54 -19.26
N TRP A 172 0.63 3.37 -18.12
CA TRP A 172 0.77 4.33 -17.04
C TRP A 172 2.14 4.24 -16.37
N THR A 173 2.71 5.40 -16.14
CA THR A 173 3.96 5.56 -15.42
C THR A 173 3.79 5.25 -13.93
N ALA A 174 4.90 5.03 -13.23
CA ALA A 174 4.88 4.88 -11.77
C ALA A 174 4.21 6.10 -11.08
N PHE A 175 4.44 7.31 -11.60
CA PHE A 175 3.79 8.53 -11.09
C PHE A 175 2.27 8.47 -11.24
N GLU A 176 1.76 8.11 -12.41
CA GLU A 176 0.32 8.04 -12.65
C GLU A 176 -0.37 6.99 -11.79
N LEU A 177 0.28 5.84 -11.59
CA LEU A 177 -0.19 4.79 -10.72
C LEU A 177 -0.15 5.21 -9.24
N SER A 178 0.91 5.93 -8.81
CA SER A 178 1.00 6.45 -7.45
C SER A 178 -0.06 7.53 -7.17
N GLU A 179 -0.27 8.44 -8.12
CA GLU A 179 -1.34 9.44 -8.05
C GLU A 179 -2.70 8.76 -7.92
N PHE A 180 -2.97 7.80 -8.80
CA PHE A 180 -4.24 7.08 -8.79
C PHE A 180 -4.47 6.33 -7.48
N HIS A 181 -3.44 5.66 -6.94
CA HIS A 181 -3.52 5.04 -5.62
C HIS A 181 -3.87 6.07 -4.54
N VAL A 182 -3.11 7.16 -4.44
CA VAL A 182 -3.27 8.13 -3.34
C VAL A 182 -4.63 8.82 -3.40
N LEU A 183 -5.08 9.22 -4.59
CA LEU A 183 -6.38 9.86 -4.75
C LEU A 183 -7.53 8.89 -4.49
N THR A 184 -7.42 7.64 -4.93
CA THR A 184 -8.42 6.59 -4.67
C THR A 184 -8.48 6.24 -3.18
N LYS A 185 -7.32 6.11 -2.52
CA LYS A 185 -7.23 5.91 -1.07
C LYS A 185 -7.89 7.07 -0.33
N ARG A 186 -7.60 8.31 -0.71
CA ARG A 186 -8.19 9.50 -0.10
C ARG A 186 -9.72 9.51 -0.26
N LEU A 187 -10.24 9.17 -1.42
CA LEU A 187 -11.69 8.98 -1.61
C LEU A 187 -12.25 7.92 -0.67
N GLY A 188 -11.54 6.79 -0.53
CA GLY A 188 -11.92 5.71 0.36
C GLY A 188 -11.93 6.12 1.84
N GLN A 189 -11.04 7.01 2.24
CA GLN A 189 -10.96 7.52 3.62
C GLN A 189 -12.01 8.59 3.93
N LEU A 190 -12.28 9.48 2.99
CA LEU A 190 -13.13 10.66 3.22
C LEU A 190 -14.61 10.40 2.87
N SER A 191 -14.88 9.89 1.69
CA SER A 191 -16.25 9.78 1.14
C SER A 191 -16.74 8.35 1.01
N CYS A 192 -15.94 7.47 0.41
CA CYS A 192 -16.31 6.06 0.20
C CYS A 192 -15.93 5.22 1.43
N ARG A 193 -16.42 5.62 2.63
CA ARG A 193 -16.15 4.94 3.89
C ARG A 193 -16.74 3.54 3.92
N PHE A 194 -16.27 2.70 4.83
CA PHE A 194 -16.72 1.30 4.91
C PHE A 194 -18.19 1.20 5.31
N ASP A 195 -18.54 1.75 6.47
CA ASP A 195 -19.87 1.59 7.07
C ASP A 195 -20.89 2.62 6.56
N ASP A 196 -20.44 3.85 6.29
CA ASP A 196 -21.33 4.97 5.92
C ASP A 196 -20.70 5.79 4.77
N PRO A 197 -20.87 5.40 3.51
CA PRO A 197 -20.37 6.13 2.36
C PRO A 197 -21.21 7.34 2.02
N SER A 198 -20.58 8.53 1.93
CA SER A 198 -21.22 9.79 1.51
C SER A 198 -21.37 9.87 -0.02
N CYS A 199 -22.24 9.01 -0.56
CA CYS A 199 -22.41 8.88 -2.02
C CYS A 199 -23.01 10.12 -2.68
N SER A 200 -23.86 10.87 -1.97
CA SER A 200 -24.49 12.12 -2.49
C SER A 200 -23.45 13.16 -2.90
N GLU A 201 -22.35 13.27 -2.15
CA GLU A 201 -21.27 14.24 -2.35
C GLU A 201 -20.04 13.65 -3.06
N CYS A 202 -20.12 12.38 -3.46
CA CYS A 202 -18.98 11.71 -4.07
C CYS A 202 -18.69 12.24 -5.48
N PRO A 203 -17.44 12.65 -5.78
CA PRO A 203 -17.06 13.19 -7.09
C PRO A 203 -17.16 12.15 -8.22
N LEU A 204 -17.27 10.87 -7.90
CA LEU A 204 -17.40 9.78 -8.86
C LEU A 204 -18.85 9.25 -8.99
N LYS A 205 -19.81 9.89 -8.34
CA LYS A 205 -21.21 9.43 -8.21
C LYS A 205 -21.84 9.04 -9.55
N THR A 206 -21.68 9.86 -10.57
CA THR A 206 -22.34 9.69 -11.88
C THR A 206 -21.94 8.41 -12.62
N HIS A 207 -20.76 7.89 -12.35
CA HIS A 207 -20.24 6.68 -13.03
C HIS A 207 -20.05 5.50 -12.06
N CYS A 208 -20.45 5.67 -10.81
CA CYS A 208 -20.25 4.65 -9.78
C CYS A 208 -21.41 3.64 -9.77
N ARG A 209 -21.12 2.35 -9.98
CA ARG A 209 -22.13 1.28 -9.93
C ARG A 209 -22.83 1.20 -8.59
N PHE A 210 -22.11 1.36 -7.49
CA PHE A 210 -22.69 1.32 -6.15
C PHE A 210 -23.65 2.47 -5.92
N ALA A 211 -23.28 3.69 -6.32
CA ALA A 211 -24.15 4.87 -6.18
C ALA A 211 -25.43 4.80 -7.02
N GLY A 212 -25.39 4.10 -8.14
CA GLY A 212 -26.55 3.87 -9.03
C GLY A 212 -27.38 2.64 -8.68
N SER A 213 -26.97 1.83 -7.71
CA SER A 213 -27.66 0.58 -7.35
C SER A 213 -28.67 0.77 -6.23
N ALA A 214 -29.72 -0.09 -6.21
CA ALA A 214 -30.66 -0.19 -5.09
C ALA A 214 -30.00 -0.60 -3.74
N ALA A 215 -28.72 -1.02 -3.76
CA ALA A 215 -27.93 -1.28 -2.58
C ALA A 215 -27.61 0.00 -1.77
N MET A 216 -27.69 1.17 -2.41
CA MET A 216 -27.61 2.47 -1.72
C MET A 216 -28.86 2.73 -0.85
N ALA A 217 -30.01 2.16 -1.23
CA ALA A 217 -31.25 2.28 -0.44
C ALA A 217 -31.25 1.39 0.81
N ARG A 218 -30.32 0.47 0.91
CA ARG A 218 -30.11 -0.40 2.08
C ARG A 218 -28.68 -0.15 2.56
N THR A 219 -28.53 0.67 3.56
CA THR A 219 -27.28 0.98 4.29
C THR A 219 -26.68 -0.24 5.01
N ALA A 220 -26.69 -1.39 4.37
CA ALA A 220 -26.13 -2.60 4.95
C ALA A 220 -25.62 -3.50 3.84
N ALA A 221 -24.44 -3.92 3.98
CA ALA A 221 -23.76 -4.97 3.23
C ALA A 221 -22.79 -4.52 2.13
N CYS A 222 -21.72 -3.88 2.54
CA CYS A 222 -20.44 -4.40 2.13
C CYS A 222 -20.37 -5.84 2.69
N PRO A 223 -19.99 -6.87 1.90
CA PRO A 223 -19.89 -8.23 2.45
C PRO A 223 -19.01 -8.23 3.70
N PRO A 224 -19.38 -8.98 4.74
CA PRO A 224 -18.85 -8.83 6.11
C PRO A 224 -17.41 -9.24 6.30
N ASP A 225 -16.59 -9.59 5.38
CA ASP A 225 -15.31 -10.22 5.69
C ASP A 225 -14.07 -9.71 4.94
N PHE A 226 -13.76 -8.42 5.08
CA PHE A 226 -12.36 -7.99 4.92
C PHE A 226 -11.54 -8.03 6.23
N ARG A 227 -12.14 -8.52 7.32
CA ARG A 227 -11.44 -8.61 8.62
C ARG A 227 -10.58 -9.87 8.76
N THR A 228 -10.72 -10.87 7.90
CA THR A 228 -10.11 -12.20 8.07
C THR A 228 -9.28 -12.71 6.91
N ALA A 229 -8.88 -11.90 5.94
CA ALA A 229 -7.82 -12.31 5.03
C ALA A 229 -6.50 -12.36 5.82
N ARG A 230 -6.18 -13.56 6.31
CA ARG A 230 -4.90 -13.95 6.93
C ARG A 230 -3.78 -13.89 5.92
#